data_abb5e5df8c6253bd3b108d3ef2d1b869
#
_entry.id   abb5e5df8c6253bd3b108d3ef2d1b869
#
_cell.length_a   1.000
_cell.length_b   1.000
_cell.length_c   1.000
_cell.angle_alpha   90.00
_cell.angle_beta   90.00
_cell.angle_gamma   90.00
#
_symmetry.space_group_name_H-M   'P 1'
#
loop_
_entity.id
_entity.type
_entity.pdbx_description
1 polymer ?
#
loop_
_entity_poly.entity_id
_entity_poly.type
_entity_poly.pdbx_seq_one_letter_code
_entity_poly.pdbx_strand_id
1 'polypeptide(L)'
;MLLALGGDGRNGNREESAEKTERVGRETESAVKILEELLIFGYRKNASDIHMEPWEDRFVIRMRIDGMMTMVREFDKSMYQPLVTRAKVISGMDIAKKRVPQDGHFRETIKGIRLDMRTSVIPTIFGEKMVLRFLDRKTEIDHCGT
;
A
#
# COMPACT_ATOMS: atom_id res chain seq x y z
N MET A 1 -39.03 14.76 -26.40
CA MET A 1 -38.23 13.52 -26.34
C MET A 1 -36.76 13.73 -26.63
N LEU A 2 -36.42 14.32 -27.78
CA LEU A 2 -35.01 14.56 -28.11
C LEU A 2 -34.28 15.47 -27.11
N LEU A 3 -34.96 16.50 -26.63
CA LEU A 3 -34.42 17.42 -25.64
C LEU A 3 -34.14 16.73 -24.30
N ALA A 4 -35.05 15.85 -23.88
CA ALA A 4 -34.89 15.11 -22.65
C ALA A 4 -33.71 14.16 -22.72
N LEU A 5 -33.51 13.49 -23.83
CA LEU A 5 -32.39 12.60 -24.05
C LEU A 5 -31.05 13.32 -23.99
N GLY A 6 -30.98 14.51 -24.58
CA GLY A 6 -29.76 15.33 -24.52
C GLY A 6 -29.43 15.79 -23.11
N GLY A 7 -30.46 16.19 -22.36
CA GLY A 7 -30.28 16.56 -20.97
C GLY A 7 -29.85 15.40 -20.10
N ASP A 8 -30.45 14.24 -20.30
CA ASP A 8 -30.11 13.03 -19.57
C ASP A 8 -28.66 12.62 -19.79
N GLY A 9 -28.17 12.75 -21.01
CA GLY A 9 -26.79 12.43 -21.32
C GLY A 9 -25.78 13.28 -20.55
N ARG A 10 -26.07 14.59 -20.41
CA ARG A 10 -25.20 15.48 -19.64
C ARG A 10 -25.22 15.15 -18.17
N ASN A 11 -26.41 14.88 -17.64
CA ASN A 11 -26.55 14.50 -16.21
C ASN A 11 -25.83 13.18 -15.93
N GLY A 12 -25.93 12.22 -16.83
CA GLY A 12 -25.24 10.94 -16.68
C GLY A 12 -23.73 11.11 -16.57
N ASN A 13 -23.12 11.97 -17.38
CA ASN A 13 -21.68 12.21 -17.33
C ASN A 13 -21.25 12.84 -16.01
N ARG A 14 -22.05 13.76 -15.48
CA ARG A 14 -21.75 14.40 -14.19
C ARG A 14 -21.85 13.40 -13.05
N GLU A 15 -22.85 12.55 -13.05
CA GLU A 15 -23.04 11.53 -12.04
C GLU A 15 -21.90 10.52 -12.07
N GLU A 16 -21.47 10.09 -13.24
CA GLU A 16 -20.34 9.18 -13.39
C GLU A 16 -19.06 9.77 -12.82
N SER A 17 -18.80 11.04 -13.09
CA SER A 17 -17.61 11.72 -12.56
C SER A 17 -17.63 11.80 -11.05
N ALA A 18 -18.79 12.14 -10.46
CA ALA A 18 -18.96 12.21 -9.01
C ALA A 18 -18.77 10.84 -8.37
N GLU A 19 -19.35 9.80 -8.95
CA GLU A 19 -19.21 8.43 -8.45
C GLU A 19 -17.77 7.96 -8.49
N LYS A 20 -17.04 8.26 -9.56
CA LYS A 20 -15.62 7.90 -9.66
C LYS A 20 -14.79 8.61 -8.60
N THR A 21 -15.07 9.89 -8.35
CA THR A 21 -14.36 10.66 -7.33
C THR A 21 -14.60 10.10 -5.93
N GLU A 22 -15.84 9.76 -5.60
CA GLU A 22 -16.18 9.15 -4.33
C GLU A 22 -15.52 7.78 -4.16
N ARG A 23 -15.50 6.98 -5.21
CA ARG A 23 -14.88 5.66 -5.20
C ARG A 23 -13.38 5.76 -4.93
N VAL A 24 -12.70 6.66 -5.61
CA VAL A 24 -11.26 6.90 -5.41
C VAL A 24 -10.99 7.35 -3.99
N GLY A 25 -11.81 8.25 -3.43
CA GLY A 25 -11.67 8.68 -2.06
C GLY A 25 -11.80 7.53 -1.06
N ARG A 26 -12.78 6.65 -1.26
CA ARG A 26 -12.98 5.48 -0.39
C ARG A 26 -11.84 4.48 -0.51
N GLU A 27 -11.35 4.24 -1.71
CA GLU A 27 -10.20 3.35 -1.94
C GLU A 27 -8.95 3.89 -1.24
N THR A 28 -8.74 5.19 -1.27
CA THR A 28 -7.61 5.84 -0.61
C THR A 28 -7.70 5.67 0.91
N GLU A 29 -8.88 5.89 1.49
CA GLU A 29 -9.08 5.68 2.93
C GLU A 29 -8.87 4.24 3.31
N SER A 30 -9.37 3.30 2.51
CA SER A 30 -9.16 1.88 2.72
C SER A 30 -7.68 1.53 2.64
N ALA A 31 -6.96 2.09 1.69
CA ALA A 31 -5.54 1.84 1.53
C ALA A 31 -4.74 2.30 2.75
N VAL A 32 -5.08 3.47 3.31
CA VAL A 32 -4.44 3.97 4.53
C VAL A 32 -4.63 2.98 5.67
N LYS A 33 -5.85 2.55 5.92
CA LYS A 33 -6.16 1.60 7.00
C LYS A 33 -5.52 0.25 6.77
N ILE A 34 -5.58 -0.26 5.54
CA ILE A 34 -5.01 -1.56 5.21
C ILE A 34 -3.50 -1.54 5.41
N LEU A 35 -2.84 -0.49 4.97
CA LEU A 35 -1.39 -0.39 5.15
C LEU A 35 -1.04 -0.36 6.64
N GLU A 36 -1.77 0.41 7.44
CA GLU A 36 -1.56 0.43 8.89
C GLU A 36 -1.75 -0.95 9.51
N GLU A 37 -2.80 -1.66 9.12
CA GLU A 37 -3.07 -3.01 9.60
C GLU A 37 -1.94 -3.98 9.25
N LEU A 38 -1.44 -3.89 8.02
CA LEU A 38 -0.33 -4.73 7.57
C LEU A 38 0.95 -4.44 8.35
N LEU A 39 1.25 -3.18 8.60
CA LEU A 39 2.42 -2.77 9.37
C LEU A 39 2.35 -3.30 10.80
N ILE A 40 1.19 -3.13 11.45
CA ILE A 40 0.99 -3.61 12.82
C ILE A 40 1.05 -5.14 12.89
N PHE A 41 0.41 -5.81 11.94
CA PHE A 41 0.45 -7.27 11.87
C PHE A 41 1.88 -7.78 11.73
N GLY A 42 2.63 -7.20 10.80
CA GLY A 42 4.03 -7.59 10.58
C GLY A 42 4.88 -7.34 11.81
N TYR A 43 4.67 -6.20 12.48
CA TYR A 43 5.40 -5.88 13.70
C TYR A 43 5.11 -6.92 14.80
N ARG A 44 3.84 -7.24 15.02
CA ARG A 44 3.44 -8.21 16.06
C ARG A 44 3.90 -9.63 15.77
N LYS A 45 3.97 -10.00 14.50
CA LYS A 45 4.48 -11.30 14.09
C LYS A 45 6.00 -11.36 14.01
N ASN A 46 6.65 -10.25 14.30
CA ASN A 46 8.10 -10.14 14.24
C ASN A 46 8.64 -10.42 12.83
N ALA A 47 7.93 -9.95 11.83
CA ALA A 47 8.38 -10.03 10.46
C ALA A 47 9.58 -9.11 10.24
N SER A 48 10.51 -9.53 9.38
CA SER A 48 11.63 -8.67 8.99
C SER A 48 11.27 -7.79 7.80
N ASP A 49 10.47 -8.32 6.87
CA ASP A 49 10.09 -7.62 5.65
C ASP A 49 8.62 -7.85 5.33
N ILE A 50 8.02 -6.85 4.68
CA ILE A 50 6.71 -6.96 4.06
C ILE A 50 6.91 -6.79 2.56
N HIS A 51 6.41 -7.73 1.77
CA HIS A 51 6.46 -7.71 0.31
C HIS A 51 5.06 -7.49 -0.23
N MET A 52 4.87 -6.40 -0.95
CA MET A 52 3.61 -6.09 -1.62
C MET A 52 3.83 -6.31 -3.12
N GLU A 53 3.23 -7.38 -3.66
CA GLU A 53 3.55 -7.88 -4.98
C GLU A 53 2.34 -7.89 -5.91
N PRO A 54 2.41 -7.19 -7.05
CA PRO A 54 1.39 -7.36 -8.07
C PRO A 54 1.63 -8.68 -8.81
N TRP A 55 0.59 -9.50 -8.89
CA TRP A 55 0.57 -10.71 -9.73
C TRP A 55 -0.30 -10.39 -10.95
N GLU A 56 -0.43 -11.34 -11.86
CA GLU A 56 -1.21 -11.12 -13.07
C GLU A 56 -2.65 -10.75 -12.78
N ASP A 57 -3.29 -11.47 -11.86
CA ASP A 57 -4.72 -11.37 -11.57
C ASP A 57 -5.06 -10.87 -10.17
N ARG A 58 -4.06 -10.61 -9.33
CA ARG A 58 -4.29 -10.26 -7.93
C ARG A 58 -3.11 -9.47 -7.38
N PHE A 59 -3.29 -8.96 -6.16
CA PHE A 59 -2.25 -8.25 -5.43
C PHE A 59 -1.98 -9.00 -4.13
N VAL A 60 -0.74 -9.42 -3.90
CA VAL A 60 -0.38 -10.35 -2.84
C VAL A 60 0.55 -9.69 -1.84
N ILE A 61 0.27 -9.94 -0.57
CA ILE A 61 1.13 -9.50 0.53
C ILE A 61 1.79 -10.72 1.15
N ARG A 62 3.11 -10.77 1.08
CA ARG A 62 3.91 -11.80 1.74
C ARG A 62 4.79 -11.14 2.78
N MET A 63 5.08 -11.85 3.83
CA MET A 63 5.97 -11.36 4.88
C MET A 63 7.01 -12.41 5.20
N ARG A 64 8.21 -11.96 5.50
CA ARG A 64 9.26 -12.86 5.98
C ARG A 64 9.13 -12.94 7.49
N ILE A 65 8.68 -14.10 7.96
CA ILE A 65 8.46 -14.38 9.37
C ILE A 65 9.33 -15.58 9.74
N ASP A 66 10.20 -15.41 10.72
CA ASP A 66 11.15 -16.45 11.13
C ASP A 66 11.98 -16.97 9.96
N GLY A 67 12.38 -16.07 9.05
CA GLY A 67 13.20 -16.41 7.90
C GLY A 67 12.44 -17.02 6.74
N MET A 68 11.15 -17.25 6.88
CA MET A 68 10.32 -17.86 5.84
C MET A 68 9.34 -16.88 5.23
N MET A 69 9.24 -16.88 3.90
CA MET A 69 8.24 -16.07 3.22
C MET A 69 6.87 -16.71 3.37
N THR A 70 5.96 -15.96 3.97
CA THR A 70 4.61 -16.42 4.28
C THR A 70 3.59 -15.54 3.58
N MET A 71 2.63 -16.13 2.88
CA MET A 71 1.53 -15.37 2.31
C MET A 71 0.58 -14.95 3.42
N VAL A 72 0.38 -13.64 3.55
CA VAL A 72 -0.42 -13.06 4.63
C VAL A 72 -1.80 -12.68 4.15
N ARG A 73 -1.90 -12.01 3.01
CA ARG A 73 -3.17 -11.57 2.45
C ARG A 73 -3.12 -11.53 0.93
N GLU A 74 -4.28 -11.72 0.33
CA GLU A 74 -4.48 -11.53 -1.09
C GLU A 74 -5.57 -10.48 -1.26
N PHE A 75 -5.37 -9.60 -2.21
CA PHE A 75 -6.34 -8.57 -2.57
C PHE A 75 -6.69 -8.67 -4.04
N ASP A 76 -7.86 -8.15 -4.38
CA ASP A 76 -8.19 -7.91 -5.77
C ASP A 76 -7.15 -6.96 -6.39
N LYS A 77 -6.91 -7.09 -7.68
CA LYS A 77 -5.93 -6.26 -8.39
C LYS A 77 -6.22 -4.77 -8.24
N SER A 78 -7.48 -4.40 -8.03
CA SER A 78 -7.87 -3.01 -7.83
C SER A 78 -7.22 -2.35 -6.61
N MET A 79 -6.75 -3.13 -5.65
CA MET A 79 -6.07 -2.59 -4.46
C MET A 79 -4.60 -2.26 -4.71
N TYR A 80 -4.03 -2.71 -5.83
CA TYR A 80 -2.64 -2.50 -6.13
C TYR A 80 -2.27 -1.01 -6.16
N GLN A 81 -2.93 -0.23 -7.02
CA GLN A 81 -2.59 1.18 -7.15
C GLN A 81 -2.78 1.98 -5.87
N PRO A 82 -3.93 1.89 -5.17
CA PRO A 82 -4.10 2.65 -3.93
C PRO A 82 -3.06 2.31 -2.86
N LEU A 83 -2.76 1.04 -2.65
CA LEU A 83 -1.80 0.62 -1.63
C LEU A 83 -0.38 1.03 -1.97
N VAL A 84 0.04 0.81 -3.20
CA VAL A 84 1.39 1.19 -3.65
C VAL A 84 1.56 2.71 -3.61
N THR A 85 0.55 3.45 -4.07
CA THR A 85 0.59 4.92 -4.02
C THR A 85 0.71 5.41 -2.58
N ARG A 86 -0.08 4.86 -1.66
CA ARG A 86 0.00 5.25 -0.24
C ARG A 86 1.39 4.95 0.33
N ALA A 87 1.92 3.78 0.05
CA ALA A 87 3.25 3.40 0.51
C ALA A 87 4.34 4.33 -0.04
N LYS A 88 4.23 4.72 -1.31
CA LYS A 88 5.15 5.70 -1.91
C LYS A 88 5.05 7.06 -1.24
N VAL A 89 3.83 7.53 -0.99
CA VAL A 89 3.60 8.84 -0.38
C VAL A 89 4.25 8.91 1.00
N ILE A 90 4.01 7.94 1.86
CA ILE A 90 4.58 7.98 3.22
C ILE A 90 6.09 7.77 3.20
N SER A 91 6.62 7.12 2.17
CA SER A 91 8.06 6.88 2.02
C SER A 91 8.81 8.06 1.40
N GLY A 92 8.10 9.11 0.99
CA GLY A 92 8.72 10.27 0.36
C GLY A 92 9.14 10.03 -1.09
N MET A 93 8.56 9.05 -1.74
CA MET A 93 8.89 8.71 -3.13
C MET A 93 8.08 9.56 -4.11
N ASP A 94 8.57 9.64 -5.34
CA ASP A 94 7.89 10.34 -6.44
C ASP A 94 6.82 9.42 -7.04
N ILE A 95 5.56 9.76 -6.80
CA ILE A 95 4.44 8.94 -7.29
C ILE A 95 4.23 9.08 -8.81
N ALA A 96 4.80 10.11 -9.44
CA ALA A 96 4.71 10.29 -10.88
C ALA A 96 5.62 9.33 -11.64
N LYS A 97 6.67 8.84 -11.00
CA LYS A 97 7.58 7.87 -11.61
C LYS A 97 7.02 6.47 -11.47
N LYS A 98 6.81 5.82 -12.60
CA LYS A 98 6.28 4.45 -12.65
C LYS A 98 7.35 3.51 -13.15
N ARG A 99 7.41 2.31 -12.55
CA ARG A 99 8.31 1.23 -12.96
C ARG A 99 9.78 1.62 -12.98
N VAL A 100 10.16 2.47 -12.03
CA VAL A 100 11.53 2.91 -11.83
C VAL A 100 11.90 2.55 -10.41
N PRO A 101 13.10 1.98 -10.17
CA PRO A 101 13.52 1.70 -8.80
C PRO A 101 13.59 2.99 -7.99
N GLN A 102 13.05 2.93 -6.79
CA GLN A 102 13.10 4.03 -5.84
C GLN A 102 13.36 3.47 -4.46
N ASP A 103 14.04 4.23 -3.62
CA ASP A 103 14.24 3.92 -2.21
C ASP A 103 13.65 5.03 -1.36
N GLY A 104 13.15 4.66 -0.20
CA GLY A 104 12.60 5.61 0.73
C GLY A 104 12.64 5.09 2.15
N HIS A 105 12.14 5.88 3.05
CA HIS A 105 12.01 5.47 4.45
C HIS A 105 10.92 6.31 5.11
N PHE A 106 10.38 5.79 6.21
CA PHE A 106 9.43 6.55 7.00
C PHE A 106 9.45 6.11 8.45
N ARG A 107 8.99 6.99 9.30
CA ARG A 107 8.76 6.73 10.72
C ARG A 107 7.33 7.11 11.02
N GLU A 108 6.61 6.18 11.63
CA GLU A 108 5.21 6.37 11.97
C GLU A 108 4.94 5.78 13.35
N THR A 109 4.06 6.42 14.09
CA THR A 109 3.55 5.83 15.33
C THR A 109 2.10 5.45 15.07
N ILE A 110 1.82 4.15 15.13
CA ILE A 110 0.49 3.61 14.87
C ILE A 110 0.05 2.83 16.10
N LYS A 111 -1.05 3.24 16.71
CA LYS A 111 -1.59 2.60 17.92
C LYS A 111 -0.53 2.46 19.02
N GLY A 112 0.28 3.50 19.20
CA GLY A 112 1.32 3.52 20.21
C GLY A 112 2.61 2.79 19.82
N ILE A 113 2.65 2.14 18.67
CA ILE A 113 3.83 1.41 18.20
C ILE A 113 4.62 2.33 17.26
N ARG A 114 5.89 2.53 17.59
CA ARG A 114 6.79 3.32 16.75
C ARG A 114 7.42 2.41 15.71
N LEU A 115 7.19 2.74 14.45
CA LEU A 115 7.73 1.98 13.33
C LEU A 115 8.75 2.81 12.59
N ASP A 116 9.89 2.21 12.30
CA ASP A 116 10.92 2.78 11.47
C ASP A 116 11.12 1.84 10.31
N MET A 117 10.77 2.28 9.11
CA MET A 117 10.70 1.41 7.94
C MET A 117 11.59 1.93 6.83
N ARG A 118 12.28 1.01 6.18
CA ARG A 118 12.98 1.28 4.95
C ARG A 118 12.23 0.63 3.80
N THR A 119 12.04 1.38 2.72
CA THR A 119 11.19 0.92 1.60
C THR A 119 11.95 0.95 0.29
N SER A 120 11.60 0.05 -0.61
CA SER A 120 12.11 0.05 -1.97
C SER A 120 11.05 -0.38 -2.95
N VAL A 121 11.12 0.21 -4.15
CA VAL A 121 10.27 -0.15 -5.29
C VAL A 121 11.11 -0.90 -6.29
N ILE A 122 10.62 -2.04 -6.70
CA ILE A 122 11.29 -2.91 -7.67
C ILE A 122 10.33 -3.15 -8.84
N PRO A 123 10.69 -2.74 -10.07
CA PRO A 123 9.83 -3.01 -11.23
C PRO A 123 9.71 -4.50 -11.51
N THR A 124 8.51 -4.93 -11.91
CA THR A 124 8.23 -6.30 -12.34
C THR A 124 7.40 -6.26 -13.62
N ILE A 125 7.20 -7.41 -14.23
CA ILE A 125 6.39 -7.50 -15.43
C ILE A 125 4.90 -7.20 -15.18
N PHE A 126 4.45 -7.33 -13.92
CA PHE A 126 3.04 -7.09 -13.56
C PHE A 126 2.82 -5.74 -12.88
N GLY A 127 3.87 -4.96 -12.68
CA GLY A 127 3.80 -3.67 -12.03
C GLY A 127 4.97 -3.46 -11.10
N GLU A 128 4.76 -2.66 -10.06
CA GLU A 128 5.81 -2.35 -9.10
C GLU A 128 5.62 -3.17 -7.83
N LYS A 129 6.67 -3.88 -7.44
CA LYS A 129 6.73 -4.56 -6.16
C LYS A 129 7.30 -3.60 -5.13
N MET A 130 6.74 -3.59 -3.92
CA MET A 130 7.32 -2.84 -2.82
C MET A 130 7.79 -3.77 -1.72
N VAL A 131 8.96 -3.46 -1.18
CA VAL A 131 9.50 -4.15 -0.01
C VAL A 131 9.62 -3.14 1.11
N LEU A 132 9.01 -3.44 2.25
CA LEU A 132 9.08 -2.61 3.44
C LEU A 132 9.82 -3.40 4.52
N ARG A 133 10.97 -2.87 4.94
CA ARG A 133 11.81 -3.55 5.93
C ARG A 133 11.70 -2.86 7.27
N PHE A 134 11.48 -3.64 8.32
CA PHE A 134 11.45 -3.14 9.68
C PHE A 134 12.88 -2.86 10.16
N LEU A 135 13.10 -1.64 10.62
CA LEU A 135 14.37 -1.22 11.21
C LEU A 135 14.21 -1.14 12.72
N ASP A 136 15.32 -1.00 13.43
CA ASP A 136 15.39 -0.74 14.88
C ASP A 136 14.78 -1.77 15.81
N ARG A 137 14.15 -2.83 15.30
CA ARG A 137 13.68 -3.92 16.13
C ARG A 137 14.76 -4.49 17.01
N LYS A 138 15.91 -4.68 16.38
CA LYS A 138 17.09 -5.22 17.03
C LYS A 138 17.61 -4.27 18.09
N THR A 139 17.55 -2.98 17.80
CA THR A 139 17.97 -1.93 18.73
C THR A 139 17.08 -1.92 19.97
N GLU A 140 15.78 -2.07 19.80
CA GLU A 140 14.83 -2.15 20.91
C GLU A 140 15.09 -3.39 21.77
N ILE A 141 15.33 -4.52 21.15
CA ILE A 141 15.64 -5.77 21.84
C ILE A 141 16.92 -5.63 22.64
N ASP A 142 17.96 -5.06 22.04
CA ASP A 142 19.23 -4.83 22.72
C ASP A 142 19.04 -3.89 23.90
N HIS A 143 18.22 -2.88 23.74
CA HIS A 143 17.91 -1.92 24.80
C HIS A 143 17.19 -2.58 25.95
N CYS A 144 16.26 -3.46 25.67
CA CYS A 144 15.53 -4.22 26.68
C CYS A 144 16.44 -5.25 27.36
N GLY A 145 17.45 -5.74 26.66
CA GLY A 145 18.40 -6.71 27.15
C GLY A 145 19.45 -6.12 28.10
N THR A 146 19.56 -4.83 28.11
CA THR A 146 20.50 -4.15 29.01
C THR A 146 19.82 -3.69 30.29
#